data_6eac2b95c99053177b380332e81920e1
#
_entry.id   6eac2b95c99053177b380332e81920e1
#
_cell.length_a   1.000
_cell.length_b   1.000
_cell.length_c   1.000
_cell.angle_alpha   90.00
_cell.angle_beta   90.00
_cell.angle_gamma   90.00
#
_symmetry.space_group_name_H-M   'P 1'
#
loop_
_entity.id
_entity.type
_entity.pdbx_description
1 polymer ?
#
loop_
_entity_poly.entity_id
_entity_poly.type
_entity_poly.pdbx_seq_one_letter_code
_entity_poly.pdbx_strand_id
1 'polypeptide(L)'
;LDMSATKDLRRMIRIWKQQGKTVIIAEHRLYYLKELIDRVVYLKDGRIEKDYSALDALKLSVTQQAEMGLRPFDLGAFPVTAHPVASSGSIECENFHFAYTKQRDTLDIDSLSLPQAGVIAVIGHNGAGKSTLARCLCGLEKHCKGIVNVDGKPYNRKQRLSLCYMVMQDVNHQLFTESTEEMLISMGEPAPDKVDAVLDRLDLLRFKNRHPMALSGGQKQRVAIATALVSGRKILVLDEPTSGLDLQHMKEVADELITIQEMGKTSLVITHDYELIVSCCTHVLHLEHGVVQEQYALDAAGLQRIQNFFIESR
;
A
#
# COMPACT_ATOMS: atom_id res chain seq x y z
N LEU A 1 -4.53 6.24 8.41
CA LEU A 1 -5.60 6.01 9.38
C LEU A 1 -6.47 4.87 8.86
N ASP A 2 -6.81 3.88 9.72
CA ASP A 2 -7.83 2.88 9.40
C ASP A 2 -9.24 3.49 9.48
N MET A 3 -10.25 2.68 9.17
CA MET A 3 -11.66 3.11 9.15
C MET A 3 -12.15 3.58 10.53
N SER A 4 -11.73 2.91 11.61
CA SER A 4 -12.12 3.26 12.99
C SER A 4 -11.50 4.60 13.39
N ALA A 5 -10.19 4.76 13.21
CA ALA A 5 -9.49 6.00 13.52
C ALA A 5 -10.00 7.18 12.68
N THR A 6 -10.42 6.93 11.43
CA THR A 6 -11.05 7.95 10.58
C THR A 6 -12.40 8.42 11.14
N LYS A 7 -13.23 7.48 11.64
CA LYS A 7 -14.51 7.82 12.31
C LYS A 7 -14.28 8.65 13.57
N ASP A 8 -13.34 8.27 14.39
CA ASP A 8 -13.01 8.99 15.62
C ASP A 8 -12.52 10.41 15.31
N LEU A 9 -11.64 10.56 14.30
CA LEU A 9 -11.17 11.87 13.85
C LEU A 9 -12.32 12.75 13.34
N ARG A 10 -13.24 12.21 12.52
CA ARG A 10 -14.45 12.94 12.08
C ARG A 10 -15.29 13.43 13.25
N ARG A 11 -15.49 12.56 14.26
CA ARG A 11 -16.23 12.92 15.47
C ARG A 11 -15.53 14.05 16.24
N MET A 12 -14.22 13.98 16.41
CA MET A 12 -13.43 15.02 17.09
C MET A 12 -13.52 16.35 16.35
N ILE A 13 -13.36 16.38 15.03
CA ILE A 13 -13.46 17.58 14.21
C ILE A 13 -14.87 18.22 14.37
N ARG A 14 -15.93 17.41 14.37
CA ARG A 14 -17.31 17.87 14.58
C ARG A 14 -17.47 18.59 15.95
N ILE A 15 -16.94 17.97 17.00
CA ILE A 15 -16.96 18.54 18.35
C ILE A 15 -16.21 19.87 18.40
N TRP A 16 -15.03 19.97 17.81
CA TRP A 16 -14.24 21.20 17.78
C TRP A 16 -14.96 22.32 17.01
N LYS A 17 -15.58 22.00 15.88
CA LYS A 17 -16.40 22.96 15.13
C LYS A 17 -17.59 23.47 15.97
N GLN A 18 -18.30 22.58 16.67
CA GLN A 18 -19.41 22.97 17.56
C GLN A 18 -18.95 23.85 18.73
N GLN A 19 -17.69 23.72 19.16
CA GLN A 19 -17.06 24.60 20.16
C GLN A 19 -16.58 25.93 19.59
N GLY A 20 -16.86 26.26 18.32
CA GLY A 20 -16.41 27.47 17.65
C GLY A 20 -14.92 27.53 17.31
N LYS A 21 -14.21 26.39 17.35
CA LYS A 21 -12.78 26.34 17.02
C LYS A 21 -12.56 26.34 15.51
N THR A 22 -11.52 27.06 15.07
CA THR A 22 -11.01 26.93 13.71
C THR A 22 -10.09 25.72 13.64
N VAL A 23 -10.36 24.81 12.71
CA VAL A 23 -9.57 23.60 12.50
C VAL A 23 -8.94 23.68 11.11
N ILE A 24 -7.60 23.58 11.04
CA ILE A 24 -6.84 23.54 9.79
C ILE A 24 -6.27 22.13 9.64
N ILE A 25 -6.55 21.48 8.49
CA ILE A 25 -6.13 20.13 8.20
C ILE A 25 -5.39 20.14 6.86
N ALA A 26 -4.15 19.65 6.85
CA ALA A 26 -3.42 19.32 5.62
C ALA A 26 -3.54 17.81 5.40
N GLU A 27 -4.22 17.42 4.31
CA GLU A 27 -4.58 16.02 4.07
C GLU A 27 -4.69 15.74 2.57
N HIS A 28 -4.32 14.53 2.16
CA HIS A 28 -4.49 14.05 0.80
C HIS A 28 -5.79 13.28 0.60
N ARG A 29 -6.22 12.50 1.60
CA ARG A 29 -7.46 11.72 1.54
C ARG A 29 -8.66 12.59 1.94
N LEU A 30 -9.40 13.08 0.97
CA LEU A 30 -10.42 14.11 1.18
C LEU A 30 -11.82 13.57 1.48
N TYR A 31 -12.08 12.30 1.15
CA TYR A 31 -13.42 11.71 1.20
C TYR A 31 -14.08 11.79 2.58
N TYR A 32 -13.32 11.60 3.65
CA TYR A 32 -13.87 11.62 5.01
C TYR A 32 -14.13 13.04 5.55
N LEU A 33 -13.62 14.07 4.87
CA LEU A 33 -13.81 15.48 5.20
C LEU A 33 -14.99 16.10 4.49
N LYS A 34 -15.60 15.44 3.49
CA LYS A 34 -16.64 15.96 2.59
C LYS A 34 -17.75 16.72 3.32
N GLU A 35 -18.23 16.24 4.48
CA GLU A 35 -19.29 16.85 5.28
C GLU A 35 -18.78 17.83 6.36
N LEU A 36 -17.48 17.96 6.51
CA LEU A 36 -16.87 18.71 7.62
C LEU A 36 -16.19 19.99 7.16
N ILE A 37 -15.85 20.11 5.90
CA ILE A 37 -15.13 21.26 5.34
C ILE A 37 -16.07 22.47 5.20
N ASP A 38 -15.53 23.65 5.47
CA ASP A 38 -16.17 24.95 5.17
C ASP A 38 -15.44 25.65 4.02
N ARG A 39 -14.12 25.39 3.90
CA ARG A 39 -13.24 26.05 2.95
C ARG A 39 -12.12 25.09 2.56
N VAL A 40 -11.69 25.13 1.30
CA VAL A 40 -10.57 24.36 0.76
C VAL A 40 -9.55 25.32 0.17
N VAL A 41 -8.34 25.32 0.73
CA VAL A 41 -7.21 26.09 0.23
C VAL A 41 -6.27 25.14 -0.50
N TYR A 42 -6.16 25.33 -1.82
CA TYR A 42 -5.24 24.54 -2.65
C TYR A 42 -3.89 25.25 -2.74
N LEU A 43 -2.84 24.55 -2.28
CA LEU A 43 -1.47 25.03 -2.33
C LEU A 43 -0.71 24.29 -3.43
N LYS A 44 0.05 25.05 -4.22
CA LYS A 44 0.99 24.53 -5.20
C LYS A 44 2.26 25.37 -5.20
N ASP A 45 3.42 24.72 -5.23
CA ASP A 45 4.74 25.38 -5.24
C ASP A 45 4.91 26.44 -4.13
N GLY A 46 4.36 26.16 -2.94
CA GLY A 46 4.44 27.05 -1.78
C GLY A 46 3.52 28.28 -1.85
N ARG A 47 2.57 28.32 -2.80
CA ARG A 47 1.62 29.43 -2.98
C ARG A 47 0.18 28.94 -2.91
N ILE A 48 -0.71 29.81 -2.43
CA ILE A 48 -2.16 29.58 -2.56
C ILE A 48 -2.53 29.85 -4.01
N GLU A 49 -2.91 28.78 -4.72
CA GLU A 49 -3.31 28.86 -6.12
C GLU A 49 -4.83 29.02 -6.25
N LYS A 50 -5.57 28.33 -5.40
CA LYS A 50 -7.04 28.39 -5.37
C LYS A 50 -7.55 28.41 -3.92
N ASP A 51 -8.70 29.05 -3.78
CA ASP A 51 -9.43 29.17 -2.53
C ASP A 51 -10.91 28.96 -2.83
N TYR A 52 -11.46 27.85 -2.35
CA TYR A 52 -12.82 27.42 -2.64
C TYR A 52 -13.66 27.44 -1.37
N SER A 53 -14.94 27.86 -1.52
CA SER A 53 -15.95 27.45 -0.54
C SER A 53 -16.14 25.93 -0.57
N ALA A 54 -16.68 25.34 0.51
CA ALA A 54 -17.00 23.91 0.52
C ALA A 54 -17.88 23.51 -0.68
N LEU A 55 -18.91 24.33 -0.98
CA LEU A 55 -19.82 24.05 -2.09
C LEU A 55 -19.12 24.03 -3.45
N ASP A 56 -18.19 24.95 -3.68
CA ASP A 56 -17.46 25.00 -4.96
C ASP A 56 -16.42 23.90 -5.07
N ALA A 57 -15.73 23.57 -3.98
CA ALA A 57 -14.80 22.44 -3.94
C ALA A 57 -15.51 21.11 -4.23
N LEU A 58 -16.69 20.89 -3.68
CA LEU A 58 -17.47 19.66 -3.89
C LEU A 58 -18.12 19.56 -5.27
N LYS A 59 -18.19 20.67 -6.04
CA LYS A 59 -18.62 20.66 -7.44
C LYS A 59 -17.52 20.31 -8.43
N LEU A 60 -16.26 20.29 -8.00
CA LEU A 60 -15.14 19.91 -8.87
C LEU A 60 -15.37 18.49 -9.40
N SER A 61 -15.30 18.34 -10.71
CA SER A 61 -15.36 17.02 -11.36
C SER A 61 -14.15 16.16 -10.95
N VAL A 62 -14.27 14.84 -11.08
CA VAL A 62 -13.14 13.90 -10.83
C VAL A 62 -11.92 14.27 -11.68
N THR A 63 -12.14 14.70 -12.93
CA THR A 63 -11.08 15.15 -13.83
C THR A 63 -10.37 16.41 -13.29
N GLN A 64 -11.12 17.42 -12.87
CA GLN A 64 -10.55 18.64 -12.29
C GLN A 64 -9.77 18.35 -10.98
N GLN A 65 -10.32 17.47 -10.12
CA GLN A 65 -9.59 17.03 -8.91
C GLN A 65 -8.29 16.34 -9.28
N ALA A 66 -8.31 15.45 -10.28
CA ALA A 66 -7.13 14.73 -10.74
C ALA A 66 -6.06 15.64 -11.34
N GLU A 67 -6.45 16.66 -12.15
CA GLU A 67 -5.54 17.68 -12.70
C GLU A 67 -4.85 18.50 -11.60
N MET A 68 -5.51 18.67 -10.47
CA MET A 68 -4.97 19.34 -9.29
C MET A 68 -4.15 18.38 -8.40
N GLY A 69 -4.06 17.10 -8.73
CA GLY A 69 -3.43 16.08 -7.89
C GLY A 69 -4.22 15.73 -6.63
N LEU A 70 -5.48 16.17 -6.55
CA LEU A 70 -6.34 15.92 -5.39
C LEU A 70 -6.95 14.52 -5.47
N ARG A 71 -7.01 13.85 -4.32
CA ARG A 71 -7.79 12.63 -4.17
C ARG A 71 -9.30 12.96 -4.15
N PRO A 72 -10.16 12.01 -4.53
CA PRO A 72 -11.59 12.30 -4.67
C PRO A 72 -12.26 12.62 -3.33
N PHE A 73 -13.20 13.57 -3.36
CA PHE A 73 -14.14 13.78 -2.26
C PHE A 73 -15.22 12.69 -2.20
N ASP A 74 -15.41 11.95 -3.28
CA ASP A 74 -16.36 10.84 -3.35
C ASP A 74 -15.67 9.58 -3.88
N LEU A 75 -15.48 8.59 -3.01
CA LEU A 75 -14.85 7.31 -3.39
C LEU A 75 -15.67 6.55 -4.44
N GLY A 76 -17.01 6.68 -4.41
CA GLY A 76 -17.88 6.02 -5.38
C GLY A 76 -17.75 6.56 -6.81
N ALA A 77 -17.22 7.78 -6.96
CA ALA A 77 -16.96 8.39 -8.27
C ALA A 77 -15.56 8.07 -8.84
N PHE A 78 -14.68 7.41 -8.05
CA PHE A 78 -13.34 7.08 -8.50
C PHE A 78 -13.38 5.98 -9.57
N PRO A 79 -12.65 6.13 -10.69
CA PRO A 79 -12.60 5.12 -11.75
C PRO A 79 -12.06 3.79 -11.23
N VAL A 80 -12.73 2.72 -11.56
CA VAL A 80 -12.36 1.36 -11.18
C VAL A 80 -11.86 0.61 -12.39
N THR A 81 -10.69 -0.01 -12.29
CA THR A 81 -10.12 -0.84 -13.35
C THR A 81 -9.99 -2.27 -12.84
N ALA A 82 -10.55 -3.23 -13.56
CA ALA A 82 -10.36 -4.63 -13.23
C ALA A 82 -9.02 -5.12 -13.80
N HIS A 83 -8.20 -5.74 -12.95
CA HIS A 83 -6.91 -6.30 -13.32
C HIS A 83 -6.96 -7.83 -13.20
N PRO A 84 -7.17 -8.58 -14.30
CA PRO A 84 -7.23 -10.02 -14.23
C PRO A 84 -5.86 -10.63 -13.92
N VAL A 85 -5.86 -11.76 -13.22
CA VAL A 85 -4.65 -12.57 -13.02
C VAL A 85 -4.49 -13.52 -14.20
N ALA A 86 -3.36 -13.45 -14.87
CA ALA A 86 -3.04 -14.34 -16.00
C ALA A 86 -2.53 -15.72 -15.57
N SER A 87 -2.17 -15.92 -14.30
CA SER A 87 -1.58 -17.15 -13.78
C SER A 87 -2.61 -18.03 -13.08
N SER A 88 -2.55 -19.34 -13.33
CA SER A 88 -3.32 -20.35 -12.58
C SER A 88 -2.56 -20.91 -11.36
N GLY A 89 -1.34 -20.43 -11.08
CA GLY A 89 -0.54 -20.87 -9.95
C GLY A 89 -0.99 -20.26 -8.62
N SER A 90 -0.70 -20.96 -7.53
CA SER A 90 -0.96 -20.50 -6.17
C SER A 90 0.29 -20.52 -5.30
N ILE A 91 0.29 -19.67 -4.29
CA ILE A 91 1.24 -19.66 -3.19
C ILE A 91 0.49 -20.17 -1.98
N GLU A 92 0.82 -21.38 -1.53
CA GLU A 92 0.17 -22.00 -0.37
C GLU A 92 0.95 -21.69 0.90
N CYS A 93 0.27 -21.14 1.89
CA CYS A 93 0.81 -20.87 3.22
C CYS A 93 0.16 -21.84 4.21
N GLU A 94 0.96 -22.55 4.98
CA GLU A 94 0.49 -23.55 5.93
C GLU A 94 1.05 -23.29 7.32
N ASN A 95 0.22 -23.49 8.36
CA ASN A 95 0.58 -23.42 9.76
C ASN A 95 1.25 -22.08 10.18
N PHE A 96 0.67 -20.97 9.75
CA PHE A 96 1.11 -19.63 10.15
C PHE A 96 0.54 -19.25 11.52
N HIS A 97 1.12 -19.85 12.58
CA HIS A 97 0.79 -19.54 13.97
C HIS A 97 1.94 -18.73 14.56
N PHE A 98 1.60 -17.59 15.16
CA PHE A 98 2.59 -16.70 15.75
C PHE A 98 2.01 -15.87 16.89
N ALA A 99 2.77 -15.75 17.98
CA ALA A 99 2.47 -14.88 19.11
C ALA A 99 3.71 -14.12 19.56
N TYR A 100 3.55 -12.82 19.82
CA TYR A 100 4.61 -12.01 20.46
C TYR A 100 4.73 -12.32 21.96
N THR A 101 3.64 -12.75 22.58
CA THR A 101 3.59 -13.13 24.00
C THR A 101 2.89 -14.47 24.15
N LYS A 102 3.14 -15.18 25.26
CA LYS A 102 2.51 -16.49 25.53
C LYS A 102 0.99 -16.43 25.77
N GLN A 103 0.41 -15.24 25.89
CA GLN A 103 -0.97 -15.07 26.33
C GLN A 103 -1.99 -14.96 25.19
N ARG A 104 -1.56 -14.59 23.97
CA ARG A 104 -2.47 -14.41 22.83
C ARG A 104 -1.76 -14.62 21.52
N ASP A 105 -2.34 -15.46 20.68
CA ASP A 105 -1.92 -15.61 19.30
C ASP A 105 -2.23 -14.32 18.54
N THR A 106 -1.22 -13.85 17.77
CA THR A 106 -1.33 -12.69 16.90
C THR A 106 -1.70 -13.10 15.49
N LEU A 107 -1.31 -14.33 15.11
CA LEU A 107 -1.72 -15.00 13.88
C LEU A 107 -2.13 -16.42 14.20
N ASP A 108 -3.23 -16.86 13.60
CA ASP A 108 -3.79 -18.20 13.71
C ASP A 108 -4.38 -18.58 12.34
N ILE A 109 -3.50 -18.99 11.40
CA ILE A 109 -3.85 -19.31 10.02
C ILE A 109 -3.33 -20.70 9.69
N ASP A 110 -4.23 -21.68 9.66
CA ASP A 110 -3.90 -23.06 9.31
C ASP A 110 -3.50 -23.19 7.85
N SER A 111 -4.27 -22.58 6.95
CA SER A 111 -4.03 -22.59 5.52
C SER A 111 -4.48 -21.29 4.85
N LEU A 112 -3.72 -20.84 3.86
CA LEU A 112 -4.03 -19.68 3.04
C LEU A 112 -3.45 -19.91 1.64
N SER A 113 -4.29 -19.79 0.63
CA SER A 113 -3.88 -19.89 -0.78
C SER A 113 -3.94 -18.50 -1.43
N LEU A 114 -2.82 -18.01 -1.94
CA LEU A 114 -2.72 -16.72 -2.61
C LEU A 114 -2.44 -16.91 -4.11
N PRO A 115 -3.05 -16.13 -5.00
CA PRO A 115 -2.76 -16.23 -6.44
C PRO A 115 -1.33 -15.82 -6.75
N GLN A 116 -0.66 -16.56 -7.64
CA GLN A 116 0.63 -16.13 -8.19
C GLN A 116 0.42 -15.02 -9.23
N ALA A 117 1.43 -14.19 -9.41
CA ALA A 117 1.41 -13.07 -10.35
C ALA A 117 0.19 -12.16 -10.14
N GLY A 118 -0.20 -11.97 -8.88
CA GLY A 118 -1.29 -11.10 -8.49
C GLY A 118 -0.82 -9.95 -7.60
N VAL A 119 -1.60 -8.89 -7.55
CA VAL A 119 -1.49 -7.83 -6.54
C VAL A 119 -2.61 -8.03 -5.53
N ILE A 120 -2.27 -8.45 -4.32
CA ILE A 120 -3.22 -8.81 -3.27
C ILE A 120 -3.25 -7.69 -2.23
N ALA A 121 -4.39 -7.01 -2.12
CA ALA A 121 -4.62 -6.06 -1.03
C ALA A 121 -4.87 -6.81 0.28
N VAL A 122 -4.11 -6.52 1.32
CA VAL A 122 -4.33 -7.04 2.68
C VAL A 122 -5.00 -5.95 3.51
N ILE A 123 -6.28 -6.15 3.81
CA ILE A 123 -7.12 -5.21 4.56
C ILE A 123 -7.49 -5.75 5.95
N GLY A 124 -8.01 -4.90 6.82
CA GLY A 124 -8.44 -5.23 8.18
C GLY A 124 -8.13 -4.09 9.16
N HIS A 125 -8.71 -4.11 10.35
CA HIS A 125 -8.51 -3.07 11.34
C HIS A 125 -7.05 -3.00 11.85
N ASN A 126 -6.70 -1.90 12.53
CA ASN A 126 -5.40 -1.80 13.21
C ASN A 126 -5.33 -2.88 14.30
N GLY A 127 -4.21 -3.59 14.35
CA GLY A 127 -4.06 -4.74 15.25
C GLY A 127 -4.66 -6.05 14.73
N ALA A 128 -5.21 -6.10 13.52
CA ALA A 128 -5.73 -7.33 12.90
C ALA A 128 -4.66 -8.40 12.60
N GLY A 129 -3.37 -8.05 12.64
CA GLY A 129 -2.26 -8.97 12.36
C GLY A 129 -1.63 -8.81 10.97
N LYS A 130 -2.02 -7.80 10.18
CA LYS A 130 -1.55 -7.61 8.78
C LYS A 130 -0.03 -7.53 8.67
N SER A 131 0.61 -6.62 9.39
CA SER A 131 2.08 -6.47 9.37
C SER A 131 2.77 -7.69 9.98
N THR A 132 2.13 -8.39 10.92
CA THR A 132 2.64 -9.65 11.48
C THR A 132 2.61 -10.75 10.43
N LEU A 133 1.51 -10.89 9.67
CA LEU A 133 1.42 -11.83 8.53
C LEU A 133 2.52 -11.54 7.51
N ALA A 134 2.70 -10.28 7.13
CA ALA A 134 3.75 -9.85 6.21
C ALA A 134 5.15 -10.25 6.69
N ARG A 135 5.48 -9.98 7.95
CA ARG A 135 6.76 -10.33 8.56
C ARG A 135 6.96 -11.84 8.67
N CYS A 136 5.91 -12.58 9.03
CA CYS A 136 5.94 -14.05 9.05
C CYS A 136 6.14 -14.62 7.65
N LEU A 137 5.42 -14.11 6.63
CA LEU A 137 5.56 -14.52 5.24
C LEU A 137 6.99 -14.29 4.72
N CYS A 138 7.57 -13.13 5.01
CA CYS A 138 8.96 -12.80 4.65
C CYS A 138 10.02 -13.57 5.47
N GLY A 139 9.64 -14.37 6.47
CA GLY A 139 10.57 -15.11 7.33
C GLY A 139 11.31 -14.23 8.35
N LEU A 140 10.85 -13.00 8.58
CA LEU A 140 11.45 -12.07 9.53
C LEU A 140 11.16 -12.46 10.98
N GLU A 141 9.99 -13.06 11.25
CA GLU A 141 9.63 -13.52 12.58
C GLU A 141 10.21 -14.92 12.86
N LYS A 142 11.16 -14.97 13.82
CA LYS A 142 11.94 -16.19 14.12
C LYS A 142 11.10 -17.37 14.62
N HIS A 143 10.03 -17.09 15.32
CA HIS A 143 9.17 -18.10 15.96
C HIS A 143 7.98 -18.54 15.10
N CYS A 144 7.75 -17.92 13.94
CA CYS A 144 6.73 -18.36 13.00
C CYS A 144 7.19 -19.62 12.26
N LYS A 145 6.52 -20.76 12.51
CA LYS A 145 6.89 -22.07 11.97
C LYS A 145 6.32 -22.36 10.58
N GLY A 146 5.38 -21.55 10.09
CA GLY A 146 4.68 -21.79 8.83
C GLY A 146 5.59 -22.05 7.63
N ILE A 147 5.09 -22.80 6.67
CA ILE A 147 5.73 -23.14 5.41
C ILE A 147 5.00 -22.42 4.27
N VAL A 148 5.77 -21.96 3.28
CA VAL A 148 5.23 -21.40 2.04
C VAL A 148 5.60 -22.36 0.91
N ASN A 149 4.61 -22.85 0.17
CA ASN A 149 4.79 -23.65 -1.03
C ASN A 149 4.59 -22.77 -2.26
N VAL A 150 5.56 -22.75 -3.16
CA VAL A 150 5.48 -22.06 -4.45
C VAL A 150 5.91 -23.06 -5.53
N ASP A 151 5.06 -23.30 -6.52
CA ASP A 151 5.31 -24.27 -7.60
C ASP A 151 5.65 -25.67 -7.06
N GLY A 152 4.98 -26.12 -5.98
CA GLY A 152 5.23 -27.41 -5.32
C GLY A 152 6.53 -27.47 -4.50
N LYS A 153 7.29 -26.37 -4.42
CA LYS A 153 8.51 -26.31 -3.63
C LYS A 153 8.25 -25.65 -2.28
N PRO A 154 8.51 -26.35 -1.16
CA PRO A 154 8.35 -25.77 0.18
C PRO A 154 9.52 -24.86 0.54
N TYR A 155 9.20 -23.73 1.16
CA TYR A 155 10.13 -22.74 1.70
C TYR A 155 9.93 -22.60 3.20
N ASN A 156 10.92 -23.03 3.98
CA ASN A 156 10.95 -22.78 5.41
C ASN A 156 11.30 -21.32 5.73
N ARG A 157 11.25 -20.93 7.00
CA ARG A 157 11.50 -19.55 7.42
C ARG A 157 12.78 -18.93 6.84
N LYS A 158 13.92 -19.63 6.87
CA LYS A 158 15.20 -19.11 6.36
C LYS A 158 15.17 -18.92 4.84
N GLN A 159 14.56 -19.85 4.14
CA GLN A 159 14.44 -19.81 2.68
C GLN A 159 13.48 -18.70 2.22
N ARG A 160 12.46 -18.36 3.03
CA ARG A 160 11.55 -17.24 2.74
C ARG A 160 12.26 -15.89 2.69
N LEU A 161 13.36 -15.70 3.42
CA LEU A 161 14.21 -14.50 3.31
C LEU A 161 14.78 -14.29 1.90
N SER A 162 14.98 -15.38 1.13
CA SER A 162 15.41 -15.30 -0.27
C SER A 162 14.25 -15.32 -1.27
N LEU A 163 13.06 -15.69 -0.85
CA LEU A 163 11.84 -15.72 -1.67
C LEU A 163 11.13 -14.38 -1.68
N CYS A 164 11.10 -13.69 -0.54
CA CYS A 164 10.33 -12.49 -0.29
C CYS A 164 11.23 -11.26 -0.12
N TYR A 165 10.71 -10.09 -0.48
CA TYR A 165 11.23 -8.78 -0.11
C TYR A 165 10.12 -7.95 0.53
N MET A 166 10.43 -7.25 1.63
CA MET A 166 9.46 -6.40 2.32
C MET A 166 9.87 -4.93 2.25
N VAL A 167 8.99 -4.09 1.73
CA VAL A 167 9.06 -2.63 1.84
C VAL A 167 8.28 -2.24 3.09
N MET A 168 8.98 -1.67 4.07
CA MET A 168 8.39 -1.29 5.35
C MET A 168 7.63 0.04 5.25
N GLN A 169 6.67 0.26 6.13
CA GLN A 169 5.92 1.52 6.24
C GLN A 169 6.84 2.73 6.45
N ASP A 170 7.83 2.61 7.33
CA ASP A 170 8.91 3.60 7.46
C ASP A 170 10.13 3.13 6.66
N VAL A 171 10.24 3.60 5.43
CA VAL A 171 11.34 3.27 4.52
C VAL A 171 12.70 3.77 5.00
N ASN A 172 12.76 4.75 5.93
CA ASN A 172 14.03 5.25 6.46
C ASN A 172 14.83 4.15 7.14
N HIS A 173 14.19 3.13 7.69
CA HIS A 173 14.85 1.99 8.32
C HIS A 173 15.49 1.02 7.30
N GLN A 174 15.24 1.20 6.01
CA GLN A 174 15.77 0.36 4.94
C GLN A 174 16.83 1.08 4.08
N LEU A 175 16.92 2.41 4.17
CA LEU A 175 17.77 3.25 3.33
C LEU A 175 19.07 3.60 4.07
N PHE A 176 20.09 2.73 3.97
CA PHE A 176 21.31 2.80 4.77
C PHE A 176 22.60 2.88 3.94
N THR A 177 22.52 3.06 2.62
CA THR A 177 23.67 3.14 1.72
C THR A 177 24.06 4.59 1.42
N GLU A 178 25.26 4.80 0.86
CA GLU A 178 25.78 6.13 0.55
C GLU A 178 25.14 6.73 -0.72
N SER A 179 24.64 5.87 -1.62
CA SER A 179 23.93 6.32 -2.83
C SER A 179 22.68 5.50 -3.10
N THR A 180 21.78 6.08 -3.92
CA THR A 180 20.57 5.40 -4.41
C THR A 180 20.94 4.18 -5.25
N GLU A 181 21.98 4.28 -6.07
CA GLU A 181 22.48 3.16 -6.87
C GLU A 181 22.97 2.01 -6.00
N GLU A 182 23.77 2.29 -4.98
CA GLU A 182 24.27 1.26 -4.06
C GLU A 182 23.11 0.56 -3.33
N MET A 183 22.03 1.26 -3.01
CA MET A 183 20.86 0.67 -2.40
C MET A 183 20.28 -0.44 -3.29
N LEU A 184 20.18 -0.20 -4.59
CA LEU A 184 19.67 -1.19 -5.55
C LEU A 184 20.67 -2.35 -5.72
N ILE A 185 21.95 -2.05 -5.84
CA ILE A 185 23.01 -3.07 -6.02
C ILE A 185 23.13 -3.97 -4.79
N SER A 186 22.98 -3.43 -3.58
CA SER A 186 23.14 -4.19 -2.32
C SER A 186 22.20 -5.40 -2.20
N MET A 187 21.12 -5.45 -2.98
CA MET A 187 20.08 -6.49 -2.88
C MET A 187 20.25 -7.68 -3.83
N GLY A 188 21.31 -7.75 -4.63
CA GLY A 188 21.49 -8.94 -5.50
C GLY A 188 22.40 -8.73 -6.71
N GLU A 189 23.24 -7.72 -6.69
CA GLU A 189 24.22 -7.41 -7.77
C GLU A 189 23.57 -7.41 -9.17
N PRO A 190 22.48 -6.63 -9.37
CA PRO A 190 21.86 -6.54 -10.68
C PRO A 190 22.84 -5.92 -11.69
N ALA A 191 22.72 -6.27 -12.97
CA ALA A 191 23.49 -5.62 -14.03
C ALA A 191 23.23 -4.09 -14.00
N PRO A 192 24.26 -3.24 -14.22
CA PRO A 192 24.11 -1.77 -14.16
C PRO A 192 22.98 -1.24 -15.05
N ASP A 193 22.84 -1.76 -16.27
CA ASP A 193 21.79 -1.37 -17.21
C ASP A 193 20.38 -1.61 -16.64
N LYS A 194 20.20 -2.66 -15.84
CA LYS A 194 18.95 -2.97 -15.17
C LYS A 194 18.66 -1.98 -14.05
N VAL A 195 19.68 -1.55 -13.31
CA VAL A 195 19.54 -0.54 -12.27
C VAL A 195 19.11 0.79 -12.88
N ASP A 196 19.79 1.22 -13.95
CA ASP A 196 19.46 2.47 -14.62
C ASP A 196 18.05 2.46 -15.22
N ALA A 197 17.65 1.36 -15.85
CA ALA A 197 16.30 1.20 -16.38
C ALA A 197 15.21 1.30 -15.29
N VAL A 198 15.44 0.72 -14.12
CA VAL A 198 14.49 0.81 -13.00
C VAL A 198 14.48 2.21 -12.40
N LEU A 199 15.64 2.85 -12.26
CA LEU A 199 15.73 4.22 -11.76
C LEU A 199 15.07 5.22 -12.70
N ASP A 200 15.27 5.08 -14.00
CA ASP A 200 14.65 5.94 -15.02
C ASP A 200 13.12 5.83 -14.98
N ARG A 201 12.62 4.61 -14.96
CA ARG A 201 11.19 4.31 -14.90
C ARG A 201 10.50 4.93 -13.68
N LEU A 202 11.18 5.00 -12.54
CA LEU A 202 10.66 5.57 -11.28
C LEU A 202 11.00 7.06 -11.11
N ASP A 203 11.47 7.74 -12.16
CA ASP A 203 11.93 9.15 -12.12
C ASP A 203 12.99 9.38 -11.02
N LEU A 204 13.91 8.42 -10.87
CA LEU A 204 14.98 8.45 -9.88
C LEU A 204 16.38 8.56 -10.47
N LEU A 205 16.53 8.45 -11.81
CA LEU A 205 17.84 8.39 -12.45
C LEU A 205 18.71 9.64 -12.13
N ARG A 206 18.11 10.82 -12.08
CA ARG A 206 18.77 12.08 -11.69
C ARG A 206 19.25 12.11 -10.23
N PHE A 207 18.76 11.18 -9.40
CA PHE A 207 19.13 11.04 -8.01
C PHE A 207 20.04 9.84 -7.74
N LYS A 208 20.50 9.15 -8.79
CA LYS A 208 21.32 7.93 -8.73
C LYS A 208 22.48 8.02 -7.73
N ASN A 209 23.20 9.13 -7.76
CA ASN A 209 24.37 9.39 -6.91
C ASN A 209 24.03 10.13 -5.61
N ARG A 210 22.76 10.36 -5.29
CA ARG A 210 22.38 11.03 -4.05
C ARG A 210 22.22 10.04 -2.92
N HIS A 211 22.60 10.47 -1.73
CA HIS A 211 22.32 9.71 -0.51
C HIS A 211 20.79 9.57 -0.32
N PRO A 212 20.27 8.36 -0.12
CA PRO A 212 18.82 8.13 -0.04
C PRO A 212 18.11 9.00 1.01
N MET A 213 18.78 9.26 2.14
CA MET A 213 18.20 10.10 3.20
C MET A 213 18.05 11.58 2.82
N ALA A 214 18.73 12.04 1.78
CA ALA A 214 18.60 13.41 1.26
C ALA A 214 17.40 13.57 0.28
N LEU A 215 16.68 12.49 0.02
CA LEU A 215 15.52 12.46 -0.87
C LEU A 215 14.23 12.87 -0.12
N SER A 216 13.22 13.35 -0.87
CA SER A 216 11.88 13.57 -0.32
C SER A 216 11.22 12.24 0.10
N GLY A 217 10.15 12.30 0.91
CA GLY A 217 9.43 11.10 1.35
C GLY A 217 8.97 10.21 0.20
N GLY A 218 8.34 10.78 -0.84
CA GLY A 218 7.91 10.04 -2.02
C GLY A 218 9.08 9.45 -2.83
N GLN A 219 10.21 10.19 -2.96
CA GLN A 219 11.41 9.66 -3.60
C GLN A 219 12.01 8.48 -2.83
N LYS A 220 12.07 8.57 -1.49
CA LYS A 220 12.49 7.45 -0.64
C LYS A 220 11.63 6.22 -0.81
N GLN A 221 10.32 6.41 -0.90
CA GLN A 221 9.36 5.32 -1.14
C GLN A 221 9.64 4.66 -2.50
N ARG A 222 9.84 5.45 -3.55
CA ARG A 222 10.18 4.91 -4.89
C ARG A 222 11.54 4.20 -4.90
N VAL A 223 12.54 4.65 -4.15
CA VAL A 223 13.83 3.93 -3.99
C VAL A 223 13.62 2.57 -3.35
N ALA A 224 12.78 2.46 -2.31
CA ALA A 224 12.49 1.18 -1.67
C ALA A 224 11.77 0.22 -2.64
N ILE A 225 10.85 0.73 -3.47
CA ILE A 225 10.18 -0.05 -4.54
C ILE A 225 11.19 -0.46 -5.61
N ALA A 226 12.06 0.46 -6.08
CA ALA A 226 13.13 0.16 -7.04
C ALA A 226 14.03 -0.98 -6.54
N THR A 227 14.40 -0.93 -5.26
CA THR A 227 15.21 -1.97 -4.61
C THR A 227 14.48 -3.32 -4.60
N ALA A 228 13.17 -3.31 -4.31
CA ALA A 228 12.34 -4.52 -4.37
C ALA A 228 12.32 -5.12 -5.79
N LEU A 229 12.20 -4.27 -6.83
CA LEU A 229 12.18 -4.71 -8.23
C LEU A 229 13.49 -5.40 -8.65
N VAL A 230 14.63 -4.83 -8.28
CA VAL A 230 15.94 -5.37 -8.66
C VAL A 230 16.36 -6.58 -7.81
N SER A 231 15.73 -6.78 -6.64
CA SER A 231 16.09 -7.85 -5.68
C SER A 231 15.96 -9.27 -6.24
N GLY A 232 15.30 -9.46 -7.39
CA GLY A 232 15.06 -10.79 -7.97
C GLY A 232 14.06 -11.65 -7.20
N ARG A 233 13.46 -11.16 -6.11
CA ARG A 233 12.50 -11.91 -5.27
C ARG A 233 11.21 -12.18 -6.02
N LYS A 234 10.55 -13.31 -5.72
CA LYS A 234 9.27 -13.71 -6.33
C LYS A 234 8.06 -13.05 -5.67
N ILE A 235 8.15 -12.81 -4.37
CA ILE A 235 7.06 -12.24 -3.55
C ILE A 235 7.54 -10.91 -2.98
N LEU A 236 6.78 -9.85 -3.25
CA LEU A 236 7.01 -8.52 -2.70
C LEU A 236 5.91 -8.19 -1.70
N VAL A 237 6.28 -7.67 -0.55
CA VAL A 237 5.34 -7.24 0.48
C VAL A 237 5.56 -5.76 0.73
N LEU A 238 4.49 -4.97 0.60
CA LEU A 238 4.54 -3.53 0.79
C LEU A 238 3.58 -3.16 1.94
N ASP A 239 4.09 -2.49 2.95
CA ASP A 239 3.32 -2.04 4.11
C ASP A 239 3.02 -0.55 3.98
N GLU A 240 1.75 -0.20 3.72
CA GLU A 240 1.23 1.16 3.52
C GLU A 240 2.03 2.00 2.49
N PRO A 241 2.23 1.51 1.24
CA PRO A 241 3.13 2.13 0.27
C PRO A 241 2.67 3.51 -0.23
N THR A 242 1.42 3.89 -0.02
CA THR A 242 0.85 5.18 -0.46
C THR A 242 0.51 6.12 0.70
N SER A 243 1.01 5.83 1.90
CA SER A 243 0.77 6.69 3.05
C SER A 243 1.39 8.09 2.83
N GLY A 244 0.54 9.13 2.93
CA GLY A 244 0.98 10.51 2.72
C GLY A 244 1.26 10.91 1.26
N LEU A 245 0.84 10.11 0.28
CA LEU A 245 0.95 10.46 -1.13
C LEU A 245 -0.33 11.12 -1.67
N ASP A 246 -0.14 12.09 -2.55
CA ASP A 246 -1.20 12.67 -3.36
C ASP A 246 -1.71 11.68 -4.42
N LEU A 247 -2.66 12.10 -5.25
CA LEU A 247 -3.26 11.22 -6.26
C LEU A 247 -2.25 10.80 -7.33
N GLN A 248 -1.38 11.73 -7.77
CA GLN A 248 -0.42 11.45 -8.85
C GLN A 248 0.61 10.39 -8.40
N HIS A 249 1.24 10.61 -7.25
CA HIS A 249 2.24 9.67 -6.73
C HIS A 249 1.63 8.32 -6.33
N MET A 250 0.36 8.30 -5.87
CA MET A 250 -0.36 7.04 -5.65
C MET A 250 -0.55 6.24 -6.94
N LYS A 251 -0.91 6.92 -8.06
CA LYS A 251 -1.04 6.27 -9.37
C LYS A 251 0.30 5.71 -9.85
N GLU A 252 1.39 6.45 -9.67
CA GLU A 252 2.74 5.94 -9.98
C GLU A 252 3.05 4.63 -9.24
N VAL A 253 2.69 4.54 -7.94
CA VAL A 253 2.83 3.29 -7.18
C VAL A 253 1.92 2.19 -7.73
N ALA A 254 0.68 2.52 -8.13
CA ALA A 254 -0.24 1.56 -8.73
C ALA A 254 0.30 0.99 -10.05
N ASP A 255 0.82 1.84 -10.93
CA ASP A 255 1.42 1.46 -12.22
C ASP A 255 2.63 0.54 -12.01
N GLU A 256 3.45 0.81 -10.99
CA GLU A 256 4.57 -0.06 -10.64
C GLU A 256 4.12 -1.43 -10.13
N LEU A 257 3.06 -1.48 -9.33
CA LEU A 257 2.50 -2.76 -8.86
C LEU A 257 1.94 -3.60 -10.02
N ILE A 258 1.29 -2.96 -11.00
CA ILE A 258 0.84 -3.62 -12.24
C ILE A 258 2.03 -4.19 -12.99
N THR A 259 3.09 -3.41 -13.15
CA THR A 259 4.31 -3.89 -13.81
C THR A 259 4.95 -5.07 -13.09
N ILE A 260 5.00 -5.04 -11.76
CA ILE A 260 5.50 -6.16 -10.94
C ILE A 260 4.68 -7.42 -11.23
N GLN A 261 3.36 -7.28 -11.35
CA GLN A 261 2.46 -8.36 -11.74
C GLN A 261 2.76 -8.89 -13.16
N GLU A 262 2.93 -7.99 -14.15
CA GLU A 262 3.28 -8.34 -15.54
C GLU A 262 4.64 -9.08 -15.64
N MET A 263 5.55 -8.81 -14.72
CA MET A 263 6.82 -9.56 -14.59
C MET A 263 6.65 -10.96 -13.95
N GLY A 264 5.42 -11.38 -13.67
CA GLY A 264 5.11 -12.68 -13.05
C GLY A 264 5.40 -12.74 -11.55
N LYS A 265 5.60 -11.60 -10.88
CA LYS A 265 5.83 -11.53 -9.43
C LYS A 265 4.50 -11.33 -8.69
N THR A 266 4.44 -11.78 -7.45
CA THR A 266 3.29 -11.60 -6.57
C THR A 266 3.56 -10.47 -5.60
N SER A 267 2.61 -9.56 -5.44
CA SER A 267 2.68 -8.47 -4.46
C SER A 267 1.58 -8.58 -3.42
N LEU A 268 1.94 -8.53 -2.13
CA LEU A 268 1.00 -8.31 -1.04
C LEU A 268 1.12 -6.87 -0.59
N VAL A 269 0.02 -6.13 -0.63
CA VAL A 269 -0.03 -4.71 -0.31
C VAL A 269 -0.94 -4.51 0.89
N ILE A 270 -0.35 -4.28 2.07
CA ILE A 270 -1.10 -3.87 3.25
C ILE A 270 -1.51 -2.42 3.04
N THR A 271 -2.80 -2.14 3.03
CA THR A 271 -3.25 -0.77 2.78
C THR A 271 -4.68 -0.52 3.25
N HIS A 272 -4.95 0.75 3.59
CA HIS A 272 -6.26 1.33 3.82
C HIS A 272 -6.64 2.33 2.71
N ASP A 273 -6.00 2.23 1.56
CA ASP A 273 -6.16 3.14 0.43
C ASP A 273 -7.08 2.50 -0.62
N TYR A 274 -8.38 2.88 -0.59
CA TYR A 274 -9.38 2.37 -1.53
C TYR A 274 -8.96 2.63 -2.98
N GLU A 275 -8.47 3.85 -3.25
CA GLU A 275 -8.11 4.27 -4.60
C GLU A 275 -6.95 3.42 -5.15
N LEU A 276 -5.95 3.11 -4.30
CA LEU A 276 -4.88 2.18 -4.70
C LEU A 276 -5.44 0.78 -4.99
N ILE A 277 -6.30 0.26 -4.10
CA ILE A 277 -6.86 -1.09 -4.26
C ILE A 277 -7.57 -1.24 -5.60
N VAL A 278 -8.47 -0.31 -5.94
CA VAL A 278 -9.25 -0.41 -7.18
C VAL A 278 -8.46 -0.01 -8.43
N SER A 279 -7.26 0.59 -8.26
CA SER A 279 -6.38 0.96 -9.38
C SER A 279 -5.45 -0.17 -9.84
N CYS A 280 -5.07 -1.12 -8.97
CA CYS A 280 -4.04 -2.10 -9.32
C CYS A 280 -4.22 -3.48 -8.70
N CYS A 281 -5.05 -3.64 -7.67
CA CYS A 281 -5.14 -4.93 -7.02
C CYS A 281 -6.03 -5.90 -7.80
N THR A 282 -5.67 -7.18 -7.73
CA THR A 282 -6.39 -8.29 -8.37
C THR A 282 -7.25 -9.05 -7.37
N HIS A 283 -6.82 -9.07 -6.11
CA HIS A 283 -7.48 -9.81 -5.02
C HIS A 283 -7.45 -9.01 -3.74
N VAL A 284 -8.34 -9.36 -2.83
CA VAL A 284 -8.40 -8.87 -1.47
C VAL A 284 -8.26 -10.05 -0.50
N LEU A 285 -7.45 -9.85 0.52
CA LEU A 285 -7.33 -10.69 1.71
C LEU A 285 -7.74 -9.86 2.92
N HIS A 286 -8.87 -10.19 3.54
CA HIS A 286 -9.35 -9.53 4.74
C HIS A 286 -8.94 -10.32 5.98
N LEU A 287 -8.16 -9.68 6.83
CA LEU A 287 -7.63 -10.25 8.08
C LEU A 287 -8.24 -9.54 9.28
N GLU A 288 -8.75 -10.29 10.25
CA GLU A 288 -9.21 -9.77 11.54
C GLU A 288 -8.78 -10.69 12.68
N HIS A 289 -8.29 -10.11 13.75
CA HIS A 289 -7.86 -10.84 14.94
C HIS A 289 -6.89 -12.01 14.67
N GLY A 290 -6.03 -11.86 13.66
CA GLY A 290 -5.03 -12.86 13.29
C GLY A 290 -5.54 -14.00 12.43
N VAL A 291 -6.81 -13.99 12.02
CA VAL A 291 -7.43 -15.00 11.16
C VAL A 291 -7.90 -14.40 9.84
N VAL A 292 -7.90 -15.19 8.79
CA VAL A 292 -8.46 -14.82 7.49
C VAL A 292 -9.98 -14.86 7.57
N GLN A 293 -10.64 -13.72 7.40
CA GLN A 293 -12.10 -13.63 7.36
C GLN A 293 -12.65 -13.99 6.00
N GLU A 294 -12.05 -13.43 4.96
CA GLU A 294 -12.44 -13.68 3.58
C GLU A 294 -11.28 -13.41 2.62
N GLN A 295 -11.35 -14.02 1.46
CA GLN A 295 -10.47 -13.78 0.33
C GLN A 295 -11.30 -13.83 -0.95
N TYR A 296 -11.11 -12.87 -1.85
CA TYR A 296 -11.86 -12.79 -3.10
C TYR A 296 -11.10 -12.06 -4.20
N ALA A 297 -11.43 -12.37 -5.45
CA ALA A 297 -10.93 -11.63 -6.61
C ALA A 297 -11.66 -10.29 -6.74
N LEU A 298 -10.98 -9.27 -7.25
CA LEU A 298 -11.56 -7.95 -7.57
C LEU A 298 -12.20 -7.97 -8.97
N ASP A 299 -13.08 -8.94 -9.20
CA ASP A 299 -14.05 -8.92 -10.29
C ASP A 299 -15.21 -7.96 -9.97
N ALA A 300 -16.26 -7.94 -10.78
CA ALA A 300 -17.40 -7.05 -10.56
C ALA A 300 -18.06 -7.23 -9.18
N ALA A 301 -18.14 -8.46 -8.66
CA ALA A 301 -18.68 -8.75 -7.33
C ALA A 301 -17.71 -8.33 -6.22
N GLY A 302 -16.41 -8.59 -6.38
CA GLY A 302 -15.38 -8.19 -5.45
C GLY A 302 -15.23 -6.68 -5.35
N LEU A 303 -15.36 -5.98 -6.47
CA LEU A 303 -15.36 -4.51 -6.50
C LEU A 303 -16.54 -3.92 -5.71
N GLN A 304 -17.73 -4.52 -5.81
CA GLN A 304 -18.86 -4.10 -4.98
C GLN A 304 -18.61 -4.38 -3.49
N ARG A 305 -17.98 -5.52 -3.15
CA ARG A 305 -17.63 -5.86 -1.74
C ARG A 305 -16.66 -4.85 -1.15
N ILE A 306 -15.57 -4.54 -1.86
CA ILE A 306 -14.57 -3.58 -1.34
C ILE A 306 -15.15 -2.17 -1.24
N GLN A 307 -16.01 -1.78 -2.17
CA GLN A 307 -16.72 -0.51 -2.11
C GLN A 307 -17.60 -0.43 -0.86
N ASN A 308 -18.38 -1.47 -0.57
CA ASN A 308 -19.21 -1.54 0.63
C ASN A 308 -18.35 -1.51 1.91
N PHE A 309 -17.24 -2.25 1.94
CA PHE A 309 -16.30 -2.21 3.07
C PHE A 309 -15.82 -0.80 3.40
N PHE A 310 -15.46 0.00 2.40
CA PHE A 310 -14.96 1.35 2.61
C PHE A 310 -16.07 2.42 2.74
N ILE A 311 -17.24 2.22 2.16
CA ILE A 311 -18.33 3.21 2.13
C ILE A 311 -19.36 2.94 3.23
N GLU A 312 -19.81 1.72 3.46
CA GLU A 312 -20.83 1.38 4.48
C GLU A 312 -20.28 1.31 5.89
N SER A 313 -18.97 1.16 6.04
CA SER A 313 -18.29 1.30 7.31
C SER A 313 -18.16 2.76 7.79
N ARG A 314 -18.85 3.72 7.16
CA ARG A 314 -18.82 5.16 7.47
C ARG A 314 -19.63 5.58 8.70
#